data_4f22c3be24e634b01142cdb84b43c238
#
_entry.id   4f22c3be24e634b01142cdb84b43c238
#
_cell.length_a   1.000
_cell.length_b   1.000
_cell.length_c   1.000
_cell.angle_alpha   90.00
_cell.angle_beta   90.00
_cell.angle_gamma   90.00
#
_symmetry.space_group_name_H-M   'P 1'
#
loop_
_entity.id
_entity.type
_entity.pdbx_description
1 polymer ?
#
loop_
_entity_poly.entity_id
_entity_poly.type
_entity_poly.pdbx_seq_one_letter_code
_entity_poly.pdbx_strand_id
1 'polypeptide(L)'
;MILLLDNYDSFVYNLARYVRELGDTPVVHRHDALSVDDVAAMAPSHIIISPGPCSPTEAGISTEVVRRLGASIPILGVCLGHQCIGAAYGGEIVRAGRPMHGKTSLIHHNGAGIFHGLPTPFRATRYHSLVIAPASVPAGLEVTATSEDGEIMAVQHTRDPVYGVQFHPESVLTEHGYRLVDQFLHGVSEAPRPVPVAADCVLVPAGPEPSTLASAPPPVDLVR
;
A
#
# COMPACT_ATOMS: atom_id res chain seq x y z
N MET A 1 3.79 16.89 4.02
CA MET A 1 4.01 15.67 4.81
C MET A 1 3.15 14.55 4.22
N ILE A 2 3.75 13.39 4.00
CA ILE A 2 3.09 12.18 3.49
C ILE A 2 2.85 11.24 4.66
N LEU A 3 1.59 10.92 4.97
CA LEU A 3 1.26 9.95 6.01
C LEU A 3 1.31 8.54 5.44
N LEU A 4 2.06 7.65 6.07
CA LEU A 4 2.00 6.21 5.85
C LEU A 4 1.22 5.58 7.00
N LEU A 5 0.07 4.98 6.69
CA LEU A 5 -0.75 4.25 7.64
C LEU A 5 -0.30 2.78 7.64
N ASP A 6 0.36 2.38 8.73
CA ASP A 6 1.01 1.07 8.85
C ASP A 6 0.01 0.01 9.35
N ASN A 7 -0.27 -0.98 8.53
CA ASN A 7 -1.08 -2.15 8.84
C ASN A 7 -0.25 -3.31 9.44
N TYR A 8 0.76 -2.99 10.27
CA TYR A 8 1.70 -3.97 10.85
C TYR A 8 2.49 -4.73 9.78
N ASP A 9 2.96 -3.98 8.79
CA ASP A 9 3.69 -4.51 7.65
C ASP A 9 5.19 -4.33 7.77
N SER A 10 5.95 -5.39 7.49
CA SER A 10 7.42 -5.34 7.49
C SER A 10 8.02 -4.49 6.36
N PHE A 11 7.26 -4.18 5.31
CA PHE A 11 7.73 -3.43 4.15
C PHE A 11 7.33 -1.94 4.16
N VAL A 12 6.57 -1.47 5.15
CA VAL A 12 6.13 -0.06 5.24
C VAL A 12 7.30 0.92 5.20
N TYR A 13 8.42 0.56 5.81
CA TYR A 13 9.62 1.40 5.81
C TYR A 13 10.33 1.45 4.44
N ASN A 14 10.11 0.48 3.55
CA ASN A 14 10.56 0.59 2.15
C ASN A 14 9.73 1.64 1.40
N LEU A 15 8.41 1.69 1.62
CA LEU A 15 7.57 2.78 1.09
C LEU A 15 7.99 4.14 1.65
N ALA A 16 8.24 4.24 2.96
CA ALA A 16 8.74 5.46 3.59
C ALA A 16 10.10 5.90 3.02
N ARG A 17 10.98 4.94 2.73
CA ARG A 17 12.24 5.21 2.04
C ARG A 17 12.02 5.79 0.65
N TYR A 18 11.12 5.19 -0.16
CA TYR A 18 10.79 5.71 -1.50
C TYR A 18 10.29 7.14 -1.43
N VAL A 19 9.34 7.45 -0.52
CA VAL A 19 8.85 8.81 -0.30
C VAL A 19 9.99 9.78 0.01
N ARG A 20 10.91 9.39 0.91
CA ARG A 20 12.07 10.25 1.28
C ARG A 20 13.03 10.45 0.13
N GLU A 21 13.36 9.41 -0.62
CA GLU A 21 14.27 9.46 -1.76
C GLU A 21 13.68 10.26 -2.93
N LEU A 22 12.35 10.35 -3.02
CA LEU A 22 11.63 11.23 -3.95
C LEU A 22 11.54 12.68 -3.49
N GLY A 23 12.10 13.01 -2.31
CA GLY A 23 12.23 14.38 -1.78
C GLY A 23 11.13 14.81 -0.82
N ASP A 24 10.23 13.90 -0.44
CA ASP A 24 9.14 14.18 0.49
C ASP A 24 9.44 13.73 1.93
N THR A 25 8.59 14.18 2.87
CA THR A 25 8.73 13.85 4.29
C THR A 25 7.70 12.79 4.68
N PRO A 26 8.11 11.51 4.83
CA PRO A 26 7.22 10.45 5.30
C PRO A 26 7.05 10.51 6.82
N VAL A 27 5.83 10.28 7.29
CA VAL A 27 5.49 10.05 8.70
C VAL A 27 4.72 8.75 8.79
N VAL A 28 5.18 7.81 9.61
CA VAL A 28 4.59 6.47 9.74
C VAL A 28 3.83 6.38 11.06
N HIS A 29 2.56 6.03 11.00
CA HIS A 29 1.73 5.70 12.16
C HIS A 29 1.00 4.38 11.96
N ARG A 30 0.90 3.58 13.01
CA ARG A 30 0.08 2.36 12.99
C ARG A 30 -1.40 2.69 12.87
N HIS A 31 -2.14 1.84 12.18
CA HIS A 31 -3.57 2.02 11.91
C HIS A 31 -4.46 2.06 13.17
N ASP A 32 -3.94 1.62 14.31
CA ASP A 32 -4.61 1.60 15.62
C ASP A 32 -4.09 2.69 16.59
N ALA A 33 -3.08 3.46 16.18
CA ALA A 33 -2.51 4.54 16.97
C ALA A 33 -3.21 5.90 16.76
N LEU A 34 -4.07 6.01 15.75
CA LEU A 34 -4.79 7.22 15.36
C LEU A 34 -6.27 6.93 15.14
N SER A 35 -7.12 7.92 15.38
CA SER A 35 -8.46 7.96 14.81
C SER A 35 -8.45 8.62 13.43
N VAL A 36 -9.54 8.46 12.67
CA VAL A 36 -9.68 9.15 11.37
C VAL A 36 -9.69 10.68 11.54
N ASP A 37 -10.22 11.16 12.67
CA ASP A 37 -10.23 12.60 12.98
C ASP A 37 -8.82 13.13 13.27
N ASP A 38 -7.96 12.31 13.92
CA ASP A 38 -6.55 12.67 14.11
C ASP A 38 -5.83 12.75 12.75
N VAL A 39 -6.08 11.79 11.84
CA VAL A 39 -5.53 11.84 10.49
C VAL A 39 -5.98 13.10 9.75
N ALA A 40 -7.27 13.46 9.84
CA ALA A 40 -7.79 14.69 9.24
C ALA A 40 -7.15 15.95 9.84
N ALA A 41 -6.96 15.98 11.18
CA ALA A 41 -6.33 17.11 11.88
C ALA A 41 -4.83 17.27 11.54
N MET A 42 -4.14 16.17 11.22
CA MET A 42 -2.75 16.20 10.72
C MET A 42 -2.63 16.87 9.35
N ALA A 43 -3.71 16.96 8.58
CA ALA A 43 -3.78 17.54 7.24
C ALA A 43 -2.62 17.06 6.31
N PRO A 44 -2.41 15.75 6.13
CA PRO A 44 -1.36 15.25 5.26
C PRO A 44 -1.65 15.65 3.81
N SER A 45 -0.61 15.93 3.02
CA SER A 45 -0.78 16.19 1.59
C SER A 45 -1.18 14.95 0.80
N HIS A 46 -0.73 13.76 1.26
CA HIS A 46 -1.06 12.44 0.70
C HIS A 46 -1.09 11.40 1.81
N ILE A 47 -1.83 10.33 1.59
CA ILE A 47 -1.86 9.15 2.46
C ILE A 47 -1.45 7.93 1.66
N ILE A 48 -0.55 7.12 2.20
CA ILE A 48 -0.24 5.78 1.68
C ILE A 48 -0.71 4.76 2.72
N ILE A 49 -1.62 3.88 2.34
CA ILE A 49 -2.08 2.76 3.17
C ILE A 49 -1.24 1.55 2.84
N SER A 50 -0.48 1.06 3.82
CA SER A 50 0.51 0.01 3.63
C SER A 50 -0.09 -1.37 3.31
N PRO A 51 0.73 -2.31 2.81
CA PRO A 51 0.42 -3.72 2.94
C PRO A 51 0.15 -4.10 4.41
N GLY A 52 -0.28 -5.34 4.62
CA GLY A 52 -0.47 -5.89 5.95
C GLY A 52 -1.05 -7.29 5.92
N PRO A 53 -1.10 -7.96 7.07
CA PRO A 53 -1.73 -9.28 7.22
C PRO A 53 -3.26 -9.19 7.20
N CYS A 54 -3.91 -10.36 7.16
CA CYS A 54 -5.35 -10.55 7.29
C CYS A 54 -6.18 -9.92 6.15
N SER A 55 -7.22 -9.16 6.49
CA SER A 55 -8.17 -8.58 5.54
C SER A 55 -8.54 -7.14 5.91
N PRO A 56 -9.29 -6.40 5.07
CA PRO A 56 -9.74 -5.05 5.40
C PRO A 56 -10.53 -4.91 6.70
N THR A 57 -11.14 -5.99 7.21
CA THR A 57 -11.86 -5.97 8.48
C THR A 57 -10.94 -5.86 9.69
N GLU A 58 -9.70 -6.29 9.56
CA GLU A 58 -8.67 -6.20 10.60
C GLU A 58 -7.68 -5.04 10.37
N ALA A 59 -7.87 -4.25 9.31
CA ALA A 59 -6.99 -3.13 8.95
C ALA A 59 -7.29 -1.82 9.74
N GLY A 60 -7.91 -1.93 10.92
CA GLY A 60 -8.19 -0.78 11.79
C GLY A 60 -8.94 0.34 11.06
N ILE A 61 -8.40 1.55 11.10
CA ILE A 61 -9.03 2.72 10.49
C ILE A 61 -8.84 2.80 8.96
N SER A 62 -8.04 1.92 8.34
CA SER A 62 -7.62 2.06 6.93
C SER A 62 -8.78 2.21 5.95
N THR A 63 -9.81 1.37 6.09
CA THR A 63 -11.01 1.43 5.22
C THR A 63 -11.81 2.72 5.46
N GLU A 64 -11.93 3.16 6.70
CA GLU A 64 -12.68 4.37 7.05
C GLU A 64 -11.94 5.65 6.64
N VAL A 65 -10.62 5.65 6.66
CA VAL A 65 -9.78 6.73 6.11
C VAL A 65 -10.10 6.92 4.62
N VAL A 66 -10.19 5.84 3.84
CA VAL A 66 -10.57 5.93 2.41
C VAL A 66 -11.96 6.56 2.25
N ARG A 67 -12.96 6.08 3.02
CA ARG A 67 -14.35 6.57 2.90
C ARG A 67 -14.49 8.06 3.23
N ARG A 68 -13.82 8.50 4.31
CA ARG A 68 -14.02 9.87 4.83
C ARG A 68 -13.08 10.89 4.21
N LEU A 69 -11.88 10.48 3.82
CA LEU A 69 -10.83 11.41 3.40
C LEU A 69 -10.49 11.30 1.92
N GLY A 70 -10.86 10.22 1.23
CA GLY A 70 -10.47 9.96 -0.16
C GLY A 70 -10.94 11.01 -1.17
N ALA A 71 -12.05 11.71 -0.90
CA ALA A 71 -12.51 12.79 -1.76
C ALA A 71 -11.68 14.08 -1.65
N SER A 72 -10.91 14.24 -0.56
CA SER A 72 -10.18 15.48 -0.25
C SER A 72 -8.67 15.32 -0.15
N ILE A 73 -8.19 14.12 0.13
CA ILE A 73 -6.76 13.82 0.27
C ILE A 73 -6.39 12.68 -0.66
N PRO A 74 -5.36 12.83 -1.51
CA PRO A 74 -4.88 11.74 -2.36
C PRO A 74 -4.46 10.51 -1.54
N ILE A 75 -4.97 9.32 -1.93
CA ILE A 75 -4.70 8.06 -1.24
C ILE A 75 -4.13 7.03 -2.21
N LEU A 76 -3.03 6.39 -1.83
CA LEU A 76 -2.50 5.19 -2.47
C LEU A 76 -2.64 4.00 -1.51
N GLY A 77 -3.39 2.98 -1.89
CA GLY A 77 -3.46 1.71 -1.17
C GLY A 77 -2.55 0.66 -1.80
N VAL A 78 -1.69 0.02 -1.00
CA VAL A 78 -0.79 -1.05 -1.45
C VAL A 78 -1.22 -2.37 -0.82
N CYS A 79 -1.43 -3.40 -1.61
CA CYS A 79 -1.80 -4.76 -1.22
C CYS A 79 -3.06 -4.78 -0.32
N LEU A 80 -2.94 -4.89 1.00
CA LEU A 80 -4.06 -4.75 1.92
C LEU A 80 -4.74 -3.38 1.78
N GLY A 81 -3.96 -2.30 1.61
CA GLY A 81 -4.50 -0.96 1.36
C GLY A 81 -5.34 -0.88 0.09
N HIS A 82 -4.97 -1.57 -0.98
CA HIS A 82 -5.79 -1.70 -2.20
C HIS A 82 -7.12 -2.42 -1.92
N GLN A 83 -7.08 -3.49 -1.11
CA GLN A 83 -8.29 -4.20 -0.70
C GLN A 83 -9.18 -3.33 0.20
N CYS A 84 -8.59 -2.50 1.08
CA CYS A 84 -9.32 -1.49 1.86
C CYS A 84 -10.03 -0.49 0.96
N ILE A 85 -9.42 -0.06 -0.15
CA ILE A 85 -10.07 0.78 -1.16
C ILE A 85 -11.26 0.05 -1.77
N GLY A 86 -11.08 -1.18 -2.26
CA GLY A 86 -12.18 -1.99 -2.78
C GLY A 86 -13.36 -2.07 -1.80
N ALA A 87 -13.07 -2.44 -0.55
CA ALA A 87 -14.07 -2.55 0.52
C ALA A 87 -14.72 -1.21 0.89
N ALA A 88 -13.97 -0.11 0.86
CA ALA A 88 -14.48 1.22 1.20
C ALA A 88 -15.59 1.67 0.24
N TYR A 89 -15.46 1.34 -1.03
CA TYR A 89 -16.45 1.66 -2.05
C TYR A 89 -17.49 0.56 -2.28
N GLY A 90 -17.46 -0.54 -1.51
CA GLY A 90 -18.49 -1.60 -1.53
C GLY A 90 -18.15 -2.83 -2.37
N GLY A 91 -16.90 -2.98 -2.81
CA GLY A 91 -16.41 -4.18 -3.47
C GLY A 91 -16.20 -5.33 -2.48
N GLU A 92 -16.39 -6.55 -2.94
CA GLU A 92 -16.14 -7.76 -2.16
C GLU A 92 -14.67 -8.15 -2.23
N ILE A 93 -14.11 -8.55 -1.08
CA ILE A 93 -12.75 -9.10 -1.00
C ILE A 93 -12.87 -10.62 -0.86
N VAL A 94 -12.32 -11.32 -1.84
CA VAL A 94 -12.43 -12.77 -1.95
C VAL A 94 -11.05 -13.42 -2.02
N ARG A 95 -11.01 -14.74 -1.86
CA ARG A 95 -9.77 -15.48 -2.08
C ARG A 95 -9.34 -15.40 -3.54
N ALA A 96 -8.06 -15.13 -3.76
CA ALA A 96 -7.45 -15.20 -5.07
C ALA A 96 -7.57 -16.61 -5.67
N GLY A 97 -7.78 -16.70 -6.96
CA GLY A 97 -7.78 -17.98 -7.66
C GLY A 97 -6.46 -18.75 -7.46
N ARG A 98 -5.36 -18.00 -7.34
CA ARG A 98 -4.03 -18.54 -7.03
C ARG A 98 -3.32 -17.66 -6.00
N PRO A 99 -3.15 -18.14 -4.74
CA PRO A 99 -2.36 -17.41 -3.75
C PRO A 99 -0.91 -17.21 -4.22
N MET A 100 -0.41 -15.98 -4.08
CA MET A 100 0.94 -15.60 -4.47
C MET A 100 1.75 -15.21 -3.23
N HIS A 101 2.99 -15.70 -3.15
CA HIS A 101 3.87 -15.37 -2.04
C HIS A 101 5.31 -15.19 -2.56
N GLY A 102 5.76 -13.94 -2.67
CA GLY A 102 7.11 -13.60 -3.13
C GLY A 102 7.39 -13.92 -4.60
N LYS A 103 6.34 -14.11 -5.41
CA LYS A 103 6.47 -14.38 -6.85
C LYS A 103 6.15 -13.13 -7.65
N THR A 104 6.72 -13.05 -8.84
CA THR A 104 6.43 -11.97 -9.78
C THR A 104 5.37 -12.41 -10.79
N SER A 105 4.57 -11.44 -11.26
CA SER A 105 3.63 -11.57 -12.36
C SER A 105 3.83 -10.44 -13.36
N LEU A 106 3.36 -10.65 -14.58
CA LEU A 106 3.25 -9.58 -15.58
C LEU A 106 1.98 -8.77 -15.32
N ILE A 107 2.14 -7.46 -15.23
CA ILE A 107 1.06 -6.51 -14.97
C ILE A 107 0.73 -5.79 -16.26
N HIS A 108 -0.48 -6.02 -16.75
CA HIS A 108 -1.06 -5.35 -17.92
C HIS A 108 -1.90 -4.18 -17.44
N HIS A 109 -1.60 -2.96 -17.88
CA HIS A 109 -2.32 -1.76 -17.48
C HIS A 109 -2.79 -0.94 -18.68
N ASN A 110 -3.78 -0.06 -18.45
CA ASN A 110 -4.37 0.80 -19.48
C ASN A 110 -3.63 2.13 -19.71
N GLY A 111 -2.54 2.38 -18.97
CA GLY A 111 -1.75 3.61 -19.07
C GLY A 111 -2.37 4.83 -18.36
N ALA A 112 -3.49 4.66 -17.65
CA ALA A 112 -4.14 5.76 -16.93
C ALA A 112 -3.48 6.05 -15.57
N GLY A 113 -3.65 7.29 -15.08
CA GLY A 113 -3.25 7.70 -13.74
C GLY A 113 -1.78 7.42 -13.45
N ILE A 114 -1.53 6.70 -12.37
CA ILE A 114 -0.16 6.38 -11.91
C ILE A 114 0.63 5.45 -12.86
N PHE A 115 0.01 4.93 -13.92
CA PHE A 115 0.66 4.09 -14.94
C PHE A 115 1.07 4.86 -16.19
N HIS A 116 0.85 6.17 -16.24
CA HIS A 116 1.15 6.95 -17.43
C HIS A 116 2.63 6.84 -17.84
N GLY A 117 2.85 6.55 -19.13
CA GLY A 117 4.19 6.42 -19.70
C GLY A 117 5.03 5.25 -19.19
N LEU A 118 4.46 4.32 -18.43
CA LEU A 118 5.09 3.07 -18.07
C LEU A 118 4.94 2.05 -19.21
N PRO A 119 5.92 1.14 -19.39
CA PRO A 119 5.76 0.02 -20.31
C PRO A 119 4.68 -0.95 -19.82
N THR A 120 3.92 -1.53 -20.76
CA THR A 120 2.95 -2.59 -20.46
C THR A 120 3.19 -3.78 -21.38
N PRO A 121 3.28 -5.02 -20.83
CA PRO A 121 3.32 -5.32 -19.40
C PRO A 121 4.67 -4.99 -18.74
N PHE A 122 4.67 -4.88 -17.40
CA PHE A 122 5.87 -4.88 -16.58
C PHE A 122 5.79 -5.94 -15.47
N ARG A 123 6.93 -6.27 -14.87
CA ARG A 123 7.00 -7.30 -13.83
C ARG A 123 6.83 -6.70 -12.44
N ALA A 124 5.94 -7.30 -11.60
CA ALA A 124 5.75 -6.87 -10.22
C ALA A 124 5.61 -8.05 -9.24
N THR A 125 6.05 -7.83 -8.01
CA THR A 125 6.02 -8.82 -6.94
C THR A 125 4.65 -8.85 -6.25
N ARG A 126 4.15 -10.05 -5.98
CA ARG A 126 2.86 -10.30 -5.32
C ARG A 126 3.05 -11.11 -4.04
N TYR A 127 2.33 -10.71 -2.96
CA TYR A 127 2.32 -11.38 -1.65
C TYR A 127 0.90 -11.49 -1.09
N HIS A 128 -0.08 -11.88 -1.91
CA HIS A 128 -1.48 -11.87 -1.48
C HIS A 128 -2.19 -13.20 -1.74
N SER A 129 -3.19 -13.48 -0.89
CA SER A 129 -4.17 -14.56 -1.06
C SER A 129 -5.59 -14.04 -1.20
N LEU A 130 -5.80 -12.72 -1.08
CA LEU A 130 -7.08 -12.04 -1.27
C LEU A 130 -6.97 -11.05 -2.42
N VAL A 131 -8.12 -10.80 -3.08
CA VAL A 131 -8.27 -9.86 -4.20
C VAL A 131 -9.64 -9.21 -4.16
N ILE A 132 -9.80 -8.08 -4.85
CA ILE A 132 -11.13 -7.53 -5.16
C ILE A 132 -11.79 -8.46 -6.17
N ALA A 133 -13.02 -8.92 -5.87
CA ALA A 133 -13.77 -9.79 -6.77
C ALA A 133 -14.16 -9.02 -8.05
N PRO A 134 -13.81 -9.51 -9.25
CA PRO A 134 -14.10 -8.80 -10.50
C PRO A 134 -15.59 -8.51 -10.70
N ALA A 135 -16.47 -9.41 -10.23
CA ALA A 135 -17.92 -9.26 -10.34
C ALA A 135 -18.51 -8.20 -9.40
N SER A 136 -17.74 -7.73 -8.42
CA SER A 136 -18.20 -6.77 -7.40
C SER A 136 -17.52 -5.41 -7.48
N VAL A 137 -16.76 -5.13 -8.55
CA VAL A 137 -16.10 -3.83 -8.71
C VAL A 137 -17.16 -2.73 -8.73
N PRO A 138 -17.12 -1.78 -7.77
CA PRO A 138 -18.12 -0.73 -7.70
C PRO A 138 -18.04 0.23 -8.88
N ALA A 139 -19.18 0.82 -9.29
CA ALA A 139 -19.23 1.76 -10.42
C ALA A 139 -18.33 3.01 -10.26
N GLY A 140 -17.95 3.34 -9.04
CA GLY A 140 -16.99 4.43 -8.74
C GLY A 140 -15.52 4.05 -8.93
N LEU A 141 -15.20 2.77 -9.11
CA LEU A 141 -13.84 2.28 -9.31
C LEU A 141 -13.65 1.78 -10.74
N GLU A 142 -12.56 2.17 -11.37
CA GLU A 142 -12.08 1.64 -12.64
C GLU A 142 -10.92 0.67 -12.39
N VAL A 143 -10.96 -0.51 -13.03
CA VAL A 143 -9.82 -1.43 -13.07
C VAL A 143 -8.80 -0.90 -14.05
N THR A 144 -7.63 -0.51 -13.57
CA THR A 144 -6.56 0.08 -14.39
C THR A 144 -5.43 -0.90 -14.71
N ALA A 145 -5.33 -2.03 -13.98
CA ALA A 145 -4.39 -3.10 -14.29
C ALA A 145 -4.90 -4.48 -13.87
N THR A 146 -4.45 -5.50 -14.62
CA THR A 146 -4.68 -6.92 -14.34
C THR A 146 -3.38 -7.70 -14.47
N SER A 147 -3.31 -8.88 -13.82
CA SER A 147 -2.24 -9.84 -14.05
C SER A 147 -2.50 -10.68 -15.30
N GLU A 148 -1.51 -11.46 -15.73
CA GLU A 148 -1.61 -12.40 -16.84
C GLU A 148 -2.69 -13.48 -16.64
N ASP A 149 -3.05 -13.77 -15.39
CA ASP A 149 -4.14 -14.70 -15.01
C ASP A 149 -5.48 -14.02 -14.78
N GLY A 150 -5.58 -12.69 -15.08
CA GLY A 150 -6.83 -11.92 -15.09
C GLY A 150 -7.27 -11.40 -13.72
N GLU A 151 -6.47 -11.53 -12.66
CA GLU A 151 -6.78 -10.94 -11.37
C GLU A 151 -6.59 -9.42 -11.40
N ILE A 152 -7.42 -8.69 -10.67
CA ILE A 152 -7.33 -7.23 -10.55
C ILE A 152 -6.05 -6.86 -9.80
N MET A 153 -5.19 -6.09 -10.46
CA MET A 153 -3.90 -5.65 -9.93
C MET A 153 -3.85 -4.16 -9.63
N ALA A 154 -4.77 -3.37 -10.16
CA ALA A 154 -4.94 -1.99 -9.74
C ALA A 154 -6.35 -1.48 -10.00
N VAL A 155 -6.77 -0.54 -9.16
CA VAL A 155 -7.98 0.23 -9.30
C VAL A 155 -7.69 1.73 -9.11
N GLN A 156 -8.51 2.56 -9.74
CA GLN A 156 -8.52 4.00 -9.55
C GLN A 156 -9.96 4.46 -9.36
N HIS A 157 -10.21 5.40 -8.45
CA HIS A 157 -11.53 6.01 -8.34
C HIS A 157 -11.74 6.99 -9.50
N THR A 158 -12.95 7.02 -10.07
CA THR A 158 -13.25 7.77 -11.30
C THR A 158 -13.28 9.29 -11.12
N ARG A 159 -13.35 9.80 -9.89
CA ARG A 159 -13.42 11.24 -9.57
C ARG A 159 -12.43 11.64 -8.47
N ASP A 160 -12.31 10.83 -7.42
CA ASP A 160 -11.49 11.13 -6.27
C ASP A 160 -10.03 10.68 -6.53
N PRO A 161 -9.03 11.33 -5.94
CA PRO A 161 -7.61 10.98 -6.13
C PRO A 161 -7.22 9.72 -5.33
N VAL A 162 -7.93 8.62 -5.55
CA VAL A 162 -7.74 7.36 -4.84
C VAL A 162 -7.27 6.28 -5.80
N TYR A 163 -6.11 5.70 -5.50
CA TYR A 163 -5.43 4.70 -6.30
C TYR A 163 -5.11 3.48 -5.46
N GLY A 164 -5.25 2.29 -6.01
CA GLY A 164 -4.90 1.05 -5.34
C GLY A 164 -4.10 0.13 -6.23
N VAL A 165 -3.02 -0.46 -5.70
CA VAL A 165 -2.23 -1.49 -6.38
C VAL A 165 -2.16 -2.74 -5.52
N GLN A 166 -2.48 -3.92 -6.09
CA GLN A 166 -2.46 -5.20 -5.38
C GLN A 166 -1.03 -5.76 -5.22
N PHE A 167 -0.13 -5.38 -6.12
CA PHE A 167 1.29 -5.74 -6.07
C PHE A 167 2.07 -4.77 -5.16
N HIS A 168 3.34 -5.08 -4.92
CA HIS A 168 4.24 -4.34 -4.04
C HIS A 168 5.20 -3.46 -4.85
N PRO A 169 4.94 -2.16 -5.03
CA PRO A 169 5.83 -1.25 -5.75
C PRO A 169 7.19 -1.08 -5.05
N GLU A 170 7.25 -1.25 -3.73
CA GLU A 170 8.44 -1.12 -2.89
C GLU A 170 9.36 -2.35 -2.93
N SER A 171 8.93 -3.43 -3.58
CA SER A 171 9.73 -4.64 -3.70
C SER A 171 10.82 -4.48 -4.75
N VAL A 172 12.03 -4.95 -4.44
CA VAL A 172 13.20 -4.89 -5.34
C VAL A 172 12.98 -5.59 -6.69
N LEU A 173 12.09 -6.58 -6.73
CA LEU A 173 11.77 -7.30 -7.97
C LEU A 173 10.60 -6.67 -8.75
N THR A 174 10.06 -5.55 -8.28
CA THR A 174 9.03 -4.79 -9.00
C THR A 174 9.69 -3.74 -9.88
N GLU A 175 9.45 -3.85 -11.17
CA GLU A 175 9.90 -2.85 -12.13
C GLU A 175 9.10 -1.56 -11.97
N HIS A 176 9.74 -0.41 -12.15
CA HIS A 176 9.10 0.92 -12.15
C HIS A 176 8.41 1.34 -10.83
N GLY A 177 8.68 0.66 -9.70
CA GLY A 177 8.04 0.97 -8.42
C GLY A 177 8.21 2.41 -7.96
N TYR A 178 9.43 2.98 -8.08
CA TYR A 178 9.69 4.40 -7.79
C TYR A 178 8.86 5.33 -8.67
N ARG A 179 8.74 5.01 -9.95
CA ARG A 179 7.99 5.84 -10.89
C ARG A 179 6.50 5.87 -10.56
N LEU A 180 5.93 4.74 -10.13
CA LEU A 180 4.53 4.67 -9.67
C LEU A 180 4.30 5.56 -8.45
N VAL A 181 5.19 5.48 -7.45
CA VAL A 181 5.09 6.30 -6.24
C VAL A 181 5.33 7.78 -6.56
N ASP A 182 6.29 8.10 -7.44
CA ASP A 182 6.54 9.48 -7.89
C ASP A 182 5.31 10.09 -8.57
N GLN A 183 4.66 9.34 -9.47
CA GLN A 183 3.45 9.82 -10.15
C GLN A 183 2.27 10.01 -9.20
N PHE A 184 2.16 9.17 -8.18
CA PHE A 184 1.17 9.37 -7.12
C PHE A 184 1.42 10.65 -6.33
N LEU A 185 2.68 10.91 -5.93
CA LEU A 185 3.03 12.05 -5.07
C LEU A 185 3.05 13.39 -5.80
N HIS A 186 3.46 13.38 -7.06
CA HIS A 186 3.77 14.63 -7.79
C HIS A 186 2.94 14.82 -9.07
N GLY A 187 2.05 13.88 -9.35
CA GLY A 187 1.28 13.86 -10.58
C GLY A 187 2.08 13.35 -11.79
N VAL A 188 1.34 13.15 -12.87
CA VAL A 188 1.89 12.69 -14.14
C VAL A 188 2.74 13.77 -14.76
N SER A 189 3.99 13.45 -15.13
CA SER A 189 4.91 14.35 -15.83
C SER A 189 5.45 13.67 -17.09
N GLU A 190 5.49 14.41 -18.21
CA GLU A 190 6.13 13.94 -19.44
C GLU A 190 7.65 13.81 -19.29
N ALA A 191 8.26 14.65 -18.44
CA ALA A 191 9.68 14.55 -18.08
C ALA A 191 9.80 13.81 -16.74
N PRO A 192 10.20 12.52 -16.76
CA PRO A 192 10.39 11.77 -15.52
C PRO A 192 11.45 12.45 -14.65
N ARG A 193 11.14 12.60 -13.36
CA ARG A 193 12.14 13.01 -12.38
C ARG A 193 13.24 11.95 -12.32
N PRO A 194 14.50 12.34 -12.06
CA PRO A 194 15.55 11.36 -11.82
C PRO A 194 15.12 10.46 -10.65
N VAL A 195 14.87 9.19 -10.92
CA VAL A 195 14.68 8.21 -9.86
C VAL A 195 16.03 7.96 -9.22
N PRO A 196 16.14 7.96 -7.89
CA PRO A 196 17.39 7.60 -7.24
C PRO A 196 17.85 6.24 -7.76
N VAL A 197 19.01 6.20 -8.40
CA VAL A 197 19.70 4.94 -8.64
C VAL A 197 20.05 4.43 -7.24
N ALA A 198 19.64 3.22 -6.88
CA ALA A 198 19.92 2.64 -5.58
C ALA A 198 21.41 2.76 -5.29
N ALA A 199 21.81 3.85 -4.64
CA ALA A 199 23.13 3.98 -4.05
C ALA A 199 23.15 3.05 -2.86
N ASP A 200 24.15 2.20 -2.78
CA ASP A 200 24.42 1.20 -1.77
C ASP A 200 23.68 1.44 -0.45
N CYS A 201 22.71 0.57 -0.20
CA CYS A 201 21.87 0.65 1.00
C CYS A 201 22.75 0.38 2.23
N VAL A 202 23.34 1.41 2.80
CA VAL A 202 23.92 1.33 4.13
C VAL A 202 22.75 1.16 5.08
N LEU A 203 22.54 -0.09 5.51
CA LEU A 203 21.64 -0.41 6.61
C LEU A 203 22.11 0.35 7.84
N VAL A 204 21.43 1.44 8.17
CA VAL A 204 21.62 2.05 9.49
C VAL A 204 21.04 1.06 10.49
N PRO A 205 21.83 0.49 11.41
CA PRO A 205 21.31 -0.44 12.39
C PRO A 205 20.23 0.28 13.21
N ALA A 206 19.12 -0.41 13.42
CA ALA A 206 18.08 0.05 14.33
C ALA A 206 18.73 0.40 15.68
N GLY A 207 18.42 1.59 16.20
CA GLY A 207 18.86 2.00 17.55
C GLY A 207 18.41 0.95 18.58
N PRO A 208 19.05 0.92 19.76
CA PRO A 208 18.78 -0.11 20.76
C PRO A 208 17.29 -0.13 21.12
N GLU A 209 16.70 -1.31 21.07
CA GLU A 209 15.35 -1.55 21.56
C GLU A 209 15.24 -1.09 23.03
N PRO A 210 14.13 -0.45 23.43
CA PRO A 210 13.95 -0.14 24.86
C PRO A 210 13.87 -1.45 25.64
N SER A 211 14.86 -1.66 26.51
CA SER A 211 14.92 -2.80 27.43
C SER A 211 13.80 -2.71 28.46
N THR A 212 12.69 -3.40 28.22
CA THR A 212 11.72 -3.76 29.26
C THR A 212 11.27 -5.21 29.06
N LEU A 213 12.18 -6.12 29.28
CA LEU A 213 11.82 -7.47 29.69
C LEU A 213 11.57 -7.43 31.21
N ALA A 214 10.34 -7.10 31.62
CA ALA A 214 9.86 -7.49 32.92
C ALA A 214 9.74 -9.01 32.92
N SER A 215 10.48 -9.65 33.81
CA SER A 215 10.54 -11.09 34.02
C SER A 215 9.14 -11.68 34.22
N ALA A 216 8.76 -12.64 33.39
CA ALA A 216 7.60 -13.47 33.61
C ALA A 216 7.78 -14.27 34.92
N PRO A 217 6.75 -14.42 35.76
CA PRO A 217 6.82 -15.29 36.93
C PRO A 217 6.91 -16.76 36.49
N PRO A 218 7.55 -17.63 37.33
CA PRO A 218 7.71 -19.04 36.99
C PRO A 218 6.35 -19.76 36.99
N PRO A 219 6.23 -20.87 36.24
CA PRO A 219 5.01 -21.63 36.15
C PRO A 219 4.67 -22.24 37.52
N VAL A 220 3.40 -22.13 37.90
CA VAL A 220 2.86 -22.77 39.12
C VAL A 220 2.63 -24.23 38.81
N ASP A 221 3.34 -25.14 39.53
CA ASP A 221 3.09 -26.57 39.52
C ASP A 221 1.68 -26.86 40.07
N LEU A 222 0.78 -27.32 39.24
CA LEU A 222 -0.45 -27.96 39.67
C LEU A 222 -0.21 -29.46 39.89
N VAL A 223 0.19 -29.79 41.12
CA VAL A 223 0.07 -31.15 41.67
C VAL A 223 -1.21 -31.20 42.52
N ARG A 224 -2.20 -31.87 42.01
CA ARG A 224 -3.14 -32.84 42.58
C ARG A 224 -4.46 -32.84 41.82
#